data_ddf2609c6c7699b9fde8f336e191e83d
#
_entry.id   ddf2609c6c7699b9fde8f336e191e83d
#
_cell.length_a   1.000
_cell.length_b   1.000
_cell.length_c   1.000
_cell.angle_alpha   90.00
_cell.angle_beta   90.00
_cell.angle_gamma   90.00
#
_symmetry.space_group_name_H-M   'P 1'
#
loop_
_entity.id
_entity.type
_entity.pdbx_description
1 polymer ?
#
loop_
_entity_poly.entity_id
_entity_poly.type
_entity_poly.pdbx_seq_one_letter_code
_entity_poly.pdbx_strand_id
1 'polypeptide(L)'
;MRQVGLVGRVGKEVVKKIERGKKVIIMDSAIIYQKIESLSDRERALFAFSMAERMMPLYYDLCNNHTEIYDFSHYKELKNLLCKGFLYANNDIKIDYSTLEKIIDDCVYVLTPDMEEIATTISDLAQKPPLCVAYGFDYIINKNIKSINYCSDMPFQCFYICYELEENYNLIIAEEIETQKALLEEICSTKRLETIRDFNKNNMLTINTQAKM
;
A
#
# COMPACT_ATOMS: atom_id res chain seq x y z
N MET A 1 -22.02 -28.82 36.93
CA MET A 1 -21.76 -27.38 36.89
C MET A 1 -20.26 -27.09 36.92
N ARG A 2 -19.49 -27.34 35.81
CA ARG A 2 -18.07 -26.98 35.71
C ARG A 2 -17.59 -26.89 34.22
N GLN A 3 -18.32 -26.21 33.35
CA GLN A 3 -17.86 -25.96 31.97
C GLN A 3 -17.90 -24.49 31.51
N VAL A 4 -18.34 -23.57 32.38
CA VAL A 4 -18.46 -22.15 32.02
C VAL A 4 -17.12 -21.38 32.18
N GLY A 5 -16.11 -21.96 32.84
CA GLY A 5 -14.85 -21.27 33.15
C GLY A 5 -13.81 -21.29 32.04
N LEU A 6 -13.84 -22.27 31.09
CA LEU A 6 -12.80 -22.41 30.07
C LEU A 6 -13.03 -21.50 28.88
N VAL A 7 -14.28 -21.35 28.42
CA VAL A 7 -14.63 -20.50 27.26
C VAL A 7 -14.36 -19.03 27.56
N GLY A 8 -14.58 -18.58 28.79
CA GLY A 8 -14.32 -17.21 29.21
C GLY A 8 -12.81 -16.84 29.31
N ARG A 9 -11.94 -17.83 29.55
CA ARG A 9 -10.46 -17.59 29.58
C ARG A 9 -9.86 -17.51 28.18
N VAL A 10 -10.24 -18.42 27.28
CA VAL A 10 -9.76 -18.41 25.89
C VAL A 10 -10.20 -17.13 25.18
N GLY A 11 -11.46 -16.70 25.34
CA GLY A 11 -11.93 -15.44 24.75
C GLY A 11 -11.16 -14.20 25.26
N LYS A 12 -10.82 -14.14 26.55
CA LYS A 12 -10.06 -13.01 27.12
C LYS A 12 -8.57 -13.00 26.70
N GLU A 13 -7.97 -14.17 26.47
CA GLU A 13 -6.60 -14.25 25.94
C GLU A 13 -6.54 -13.88 24.47
N VAL A 14 -7.51 -14.30 23.66
CA VAL A 14 -7.61 -13.90 22.23
C VAL A 14 -7.81 -12.40 22.12
N VAL A 15 -8.75 -11.82 22.88
CA VAL A 15 -8.97 -10.35 22.90
C VAL A 15 -7.72 -9.59 23.34
N LYS A 16 -7.00 -10.06 24.37
CA LYS A 16 -5.72 -9.44 24.79
C LYS A 16 -4.61 -9.58 23.75
N LYS A 17 -4.58 -10.68 22.97
CA LYS A 17 -3.60 -10.89 21.89
C LYS A 17 -3.88 -9.96 20.72
N ILE A 18 -5.17 -9.76 20.36
CA ILE A 18 -5.63 -8.81 19.34
C ILE A 18 -5.33 -7.36 19.78
N GLU A 19 -5.62 -6.99 21.03
CA GLU A 19 -5.31 -5.65 21.55
C GLU A 19 -3.81 -5.39 21.63
N ARG A 20 -2.98 -6.38 21.96
CA ARG A 20 -1.51 -6.27 21.91
C ARG A 20 -0.99 -6.15 20.47
N GLY A 21 -1.52 -6.93 19.53
CA GLY A 21 -1.18 -6.83 18.11
C GLY A 21 -1.52 -5.46 17.55
N LYS A 22 -2.75 -4.95 17.78
CA LYS A 22 -3.14 -3.57 17.40
C LYS A 22 -2.25 -2.51 18.03
N LYS A 23 -1.82 -2.69 19.27
CA LYS A 23 -0.96 -1.74 19.97
C LYS A 23 0.48 -1.73 19.41
N VAL A 24 1.01 -2.88 18.98
CA VAL A 24 2.31 -2.99 18.30
C VAL A 24 2.22 -2.29 16.93
N ILE A 25 1.23 -2.58 16.11
CA ILE A 25 1.04 -1.94 14.78
C ILE A 25 0.93 -0.41 14.93
N ILE A 26 0.16 0.10 15.90
CA ILE A 26 -0.02 1.55 16.11
C ILE A 26 1.31 2.21 16.54
N MET A 27 2.11 1.57 17.37
CA MET A 27 3.40 2.15 17.81
C MET A 27 4.44 2.17 16.70
N ASP A 28 4.46 1.15 15.84
CA ASP A 28 5.47 1.02 14.79
C ASP A 28 5.12 1.87 13.57
N SER A 29 3.84 2.05 13.25
CA SER A 29 3.37 3.05 12.26
C SER A 29 3.77 4.47 12.67
N ALA A 30 3.76 4.79 13.96
CA ALA A 30 4.17 6.11 14.43
C ALA A 30 5.65 6.43 14.10
N ILE A 31 6.54 5.45 14.11
CA ILE A 31 7.96 5.63 13.73
C ILE A 31 8.06 5.94 12.23
N ILE A 32 7.29 5.23 11.39
CA ILE A 32 7.27 5.48 9.95
C ILE A 32 6.72 6.89 9.68
N TYR A 33 5.62 7.29 10.32
CA TYR A 33 5.04 8.63 10.14
C TYR A 33 6.00 9.74 10.55
N GLN A 34 6.73 9.60 11.66
CA GLN A 34 7.77 10.57 12.05
C GLN A 34 8.88 10.69 11.01
N LYS A 35 9.32 9.58 10.42
CA LYS A 35 10.28 9.61 9.30
C LYS A 35 9.68 10.31 8.08
N ILE A 36 8.44 10.00 7.69
CA ILE A 36 7.73 10.66 6.58
C ILE A 36 7.62 12.17 6.80
N GLU A 37 7.32 12.62 8.03
CA GLU A 37 7.24 14.04 8.37
C GLU A 37 8.58 14.78 8.17
N SER A 38 9.71 14.09 8.32
CA SER A 38 11.05 14.66 8.14
C SER A 38 11.49 14.77 6.67
N LEU A 39 10.78 14.10 5.73
CA LEU A 39 11.11 14.10 4.31
C LEU A 39 10.81 15.45 3.64
N SER A 40 11.54 15.75 2.58
CA SER A 40 11.17 16.80 1.63
C SER A 40 9.91 16.42 0.82
N ASP A 41 9.30 17.41 0.16
CA ASP A 41 8.12 17.18 -0.69
C ASP A 41 8.37 16.17 -1.81
N ARG A 42 9.57 16.22 -2.40
CA ARG A 42 10.00 15.24 -3.41
C ARG A 42 10.05 13.83 -2.83
N GLU A 43 10.69 13.68 -1.70
CA GLU A 43 10.90 12.38 -1.07
C GLU A 43 9.57 11.76 -0.61
N ARG A 44 8.63 12.56 -0.11
CA ARG A 44 7.27 12.12 0.24
C ARG A 44 6.51 11.59 -0.98
N ALA A 45 6.55 12.32 -2.10
CA ALA A 45 5.92 11.87 -3.34
C ALA A 45 6.57 10.56 -3.86
N LEU A 46 7.91 10.48 -3.85
CA LEU A 46 8.63 9.26 -4.21
C LEU A 46 8.25 8.07 -3.31
N PHE A 47 8.07 8.30 -2.01
CA PHE A 47 7.64 7.25 -1.09
C PHE A 47 6.24 6.73 -1.46
N ALA A 48 5.26 7.60 -1.71
CA ALA A 48 3.92 7.18 -2.12
C ALA A 48 3.93 6.34 -3.40
N PHE A 49 4.65 6.79 -4.44
CA PHE A 49 4.78 6.04 -5.69
C PHE A 49 5.56 4.73 -5.51
N SER A 50 6.53 4.69 -4.61
CA SER A 50 7.23 3.45 -4.26
C SER A 50 6.31 2.44 -3.58
N MET A 51 5.42 2.89 -2.69
CA MET A 51 4.43 2.02 -2.09
C MET A 51 3.47 1.45 -3.14
N ALA A 52 3.01 2.28 -4.10
CA ALA A 52 2.23 1.80 -5.23
C ALA A 52 2.98 0.76 -6.06
N GLU A 53 4.26 1.03 -6.42
CA GLU A 53 5.07 0.11 -7.25
C GLU A 53 5.27 -1.24 -6.58
N ARG A 54 5.52 -1.26 -5.28
CA ARG A 54 5.67 -2.50 -4.51
C ARG A 54 4.40 -3.36 -4.50
N MET A 55 3.23 -2.73 -4.57
CA MET A 55 1.93 -3.42 -4.58
C MET A 55 1.39 -3.74 -5.98
N MET A 56 2.07 -3.34 -7.06
CA MET A 56 1.63 -3.60 -8.44
C MET A 56 1.33 -5.07 -8.76
N PRO A 57 1.99 -6.08 -8.16
CA PRO A 57 1.62 -7.47 -8.36
C PRO A 57 0.17 -7.79 -8.00
N LEU A 58 -0.40 -7.15 -6.96
CA LEU A 58 -1.79 -7.34 -6.55
C LEU A 58 -2.78 -6.87 -7.64
N TYR A 59 -2.46 -5.78 -8.30
CA TYR A 59 -3.26 -5.26 -9.41
C TYR A 59 -3.10 -6.09 -10.70
N TYR A 60 -1.89 -6.59 -10.94
CA TYR A 60 -1.64 -7.53 -12.03
C TYR A 60 -2.47 -8.80 -11.89
N ASP A 61 -2.54 -9.35 -10.67
CA ASP A 61 -3.31 -10.56 -10.38
C ASP A 61 -4.82 -10.33 -10.63
N LEU A 62 -5.36 -9.16 -10.26
CA LEU A 62 -6.73 -8.80 -10.60
C LEU A 62 -6.95 -8.80 -12.13
N CYS A 63 -6.15 -8.04 -12.87
CA CYS A 63 -6.29 -7.90 -14.32
C CYS A 63 -6.06 -9.22 -15.08
N ASN A 64 -5.37 -10.18 -14.46
CA ASN A 64 -5.14 -11.50 -15.05
C ASN A 64 -6.27 -12.51 -14.73
N ASN A 65 -6.99 -12.33 -13.61
CA ASN A 65 -8.02 -13.26 -13.14
C ASN A 65 -9.46 -12.80 -13.44
N HIS A 66 -9.68 -11.50 -13.67
CA HIS A 66 -10.98 -10.87 -13.90
C HIS A 66 -11.00 -10.05 -15.19
N THR A 67 -10.54 -10.66 -16.28
CA THR A 67 -10.34 -10.02 -17.60
C THR A 67 -11.62 -9.49 -18.26
N GLU A 68 -12.79 -9.86 -17.75
CA GLU A 68 -14.09 -9.38 -18.24
C GLU A 68 -14.36 -7.92 -17.83
N ILE A 69 -13.83 -7.49 -16.67
CA ILE A 69 -14.05 -6.15 -16.10
C ILE A 69 -12.74 -5.37 -16.09
N TYR A 70 -11.66 -5.99 -15.60
CA TYR A 70 -10.33 -5.39 -15.53
C TYR A 70 -9.36 -6.19 -16.39
N ASP A 71 -9.07 -5.68 -17.59
CA ASP A 71 -8.13 -6.29 -18.50
C ASP A 71 -6.70 -5.76 -18.35
N PHE A 72 -5.80 -6.29 -19.16
CA PHE A 72 -4.41 -5.89 -19.12
C PHE A 72 -4.16 -4.42 -19.57
N SER A 73 -5.15 -3.75 -20.18
CA SER A 73 -5.03 -2.32 -20.50
C SER A 73 -5.08 -1.45 -19.23
N HIS A 74 -5.91 -1.82 -18.25
CA HIS A 74 -5.97 -1.15 -16.94
C HIS A 74 -4.63 -1.25 -16.19
N TYR A 75 -4.00 -2.44 -16.20
CA TYR A 75 -2.67 -2.61 -15.61
C TYR A 75 -1.62 -1.73 -16.31
N LYS A 76 -1.62 -1.68 -17.65
CA LYS A 76 -0.71 -0.81 -18.41
C LYS A 76 -0.93 0.66 -18.10
N GLU A 77 -2.19 1.09 -18.03
CA GLU A 77 -2.52 2.48 -17.72
C GLU A 77 -2.05 2.86 -16.32
N LEU A 78 -2.36 2.06 -15.28
CA LEU A 78 -1.87 2.31 -13.93
C LEU A 78 -0.34 2.38 -13.88
N LYS A 79 0.35 1.49 -14.58
CA LYS A 79 1.81 1.48 -14.69
C LYS A 79 2.35 2.76 -15.36
N ASN A 80 1.67 3.27 -16.38
CA ASN A 80 2.03 4.52 -17.04
C ASN A 80 1.84 5.72 -16.10
N LEU A 81 0.73 5.79 -15.37
CA LEU A 81 0.48 6.85 -14.39
C LEU A 81 1.51 6.81 -13.27
N LEU A 82 1.84 5.64 -12.77
CA LEU A 82 2.91 5.45 -11.78
C LEU A 82 4.27 5.94 -12.30
N CYS A 83 4.63 5.62 -13.54
CA CYS A 83 5.86 6.13 -14.15
C CYS A 83 5.85 7.67 -14.27
N LYS A 84 4.73 8.27 -14.67
CA LYS A 84 4.57 9.74 -14.69
C LYS A 84 4.76 10.33 -13.30
N GLY A 85 4.22 9.69 -12.26
CA GLY A 85 4.38 10.10 -10.86
C GLY A 85 5.85 10.16 -10.44
N PHE A 86 6.63 9.12 -10.71
CA PHE A 86 8.05 9.10 -10.43
C PHE A 86 8.83 10.19 -11.17
N LEU A 87 8.56 10.35 -12.48
CA LEU A 87 9.24 11.37 -13.29
C LEU A 87 8.88 12.79 -12.82
N TYR A 88 7.61 13.03 -12.46
CA TYR A 88 7.19 14.32 -11.91
C TYR A 88 7.85 14.61 -10.56
N ALA A 89 7.82 13.65 -9.64
CA ALA A 89 8.46 13.79 -8.33
C ALA A 89 9.98 14.01 -8.45
N ASN A 90 10.62 13.46 -9.49
CA ASN A 90 12.05 13.67 -9.77
C ASN A 90 12.34 14.97 -10.53
N ASN A 91 11.34 15.78 -10.89
CA ASN A 91 11.42 16.98 -11.73
C ASN A 91 11.86 16.73 -13.18
N ASP A 92 11.73 15.49 -13.68
CA ASP A 92 12.09 15.14 -15.05
C ASP A 92 11.00 15.56 -16.05
N ILE A 93 9.74 15.70 -15.59
CA ILE A 93 8.62 16.20 -16.38
C ILE A 93 7.81 17.24 -15.60
N LYS A 94 7.06 18.05 -16.33
CA LYS A 94 6.03 18.95 -15.78
C LYS A 94 4.66 18.49 -16.22
N ILE A 95 3.71 18.51 -15.31
CA ILE A 95 2.30 18.20 -15.57
C ILE A 95 1.48 19.39 -15.08
N ASP A 96 0.55 19.86 -15.89
CA ASP A 96 -0.35 20.95 -15.47
C ASP A 96 -1.37 20.46 -14.45
N TYR A 97 -1.96 21.41 -13.72
CA TYR A 97 -2.88 21.13 -12.62
C TYR A 97 -4.10 20.31 -13.06
N SER A 98 -4.73 20.65 -14.20
CA SER A 98 -5.91 19.95 -14.71
C SER A 98 -5.61 18.51 -15.09
N THR A 99 -4.42 18.25 -15.61
CA THR A 99 -3.95 16.89 -15.90
C THR A 99 -3.70 16.10 -14.62
N LEU A 100 -3.16 16.73 -13.57
CA LEU A 100 -2.99 16.08 -12.25
C LEU A 100 -4.32 15.70 -11.62
N GLU A 101 -5.32 16.59 -11.64
CA GLU A 101 -6.68 16.29 -11.16
C GLU A 101 -7.30 15.10 -11.93
N LYS A 102 -7.19 15.12 -13.26
CA LYS A 102 -7.67 14.00 -14.08
C LYS A 102 -6.98 12.68 -13.73
N ILE A 103 -5.67 12.67 -13.49
CA ILE A 103 -4.96 11.46 -13.09
C ILE A 103 -5.51 10.91 -11.76
N ILE A 104 -5.79 11.79 -10.80
CA ILE A 104 -6.38 11.39 -9.51
C ILE A 104 -7.76 10.76 -9.75
N ASP A 105 -8.61 11.41 -10.55
CA ASP A 105 -9.95 10.89 -10.88
C ASP A 105 -9.87 9.56 -11.62
N ASP A 106 -9.00 9.41 -12.61
CA ASP A 106 -8.79 8.15 -13.34
C ASP A 106 -8.34 7.04 -12.38
N CYS A 107 -7.43 7.31 -11.45
CA CYS A 107 -7.00 6.34 -10.45
C CYS A 107 -8.14 5.92 -9.52
N VAL A 108 -8.96 6.87 -9.04
CA VAL A 108 -10.00 6.62 -8.05
C VAL A 108 -11.24 5.96 -8.67
N TYR A 109 -11.69 6.45 -9.83
CA TYR A 109 -12.99 6.08 -10.39
C TYR A 109 -12.92 5.10 -11.56
N VAL A 110 -11.75 4.96 -12.21
CA VAL A 110 -11.59 4.07 -13.38
C VAL A 110 -10.72 2.87 -13.06
N LEU A 111 -9.59 3.08 -12.36
CA LEU A 111 -8.61 2.04 -12.11
C LEU A 111 -8.78 1.35 -10.76
N THR A 112 -9.44 1.99 -9.78
CA THR A 112 -9.74 1.34 -8.50
C THR A 112 -10.91 0.38 -8.67
N PRO A 113 -10.73 -0.93 -8.37
CA PRO A 113 -11.79 -1.92 -8.48
C PRO A 113 -13.02 -1.57 -7.65
N ASP A 114 -14.21 -1.68 -8.24
CA ASP A 114 -15.47 -1.57 -7.52
C ASP A 114 -15.77 -2.89 -6.81
N MET A 115 -15.94 -2.82 -5.49
CA MET A 115 -16.27 -3.98 -4.66
C MET A 115 -17.70 -4.47 -4.85
N GLU A 116 -18.59 -3.64 -5.43
CA GLU A 116 -19.94 -4.07 -5.79
C GLU A 116 -19.92 -4.95 -7.07
N GLU A 117 -18.96 -4.69 -7.97
CA GLU A 117 -18.79 -5.47 -9.19
C GLU A 117 -17.98 -6.76 -8.95
N ILE A 118 -16.95 -6.70 -8.12
CA ILE A 118 -16.07 -7.85 -7.83
C ILE A 118 -15.85 -7.95 -6.32
N ALA A 119 -16.77 -8.61 -5.62
CA ALA A 119 -16.67 -8.84 -4.18
C ALA A 119 -15.70 -9.98 -3.84
N THR A 120 -14.41 -9.79 -4.07
CA THR A 120 -13.37 -10.77 -3.78
C THR A 120 -12.21 -10.17 -2.99
N THR A 121 -11.47 -11.01 -2.26
CA THR A 121 -10.23 -10.60 -1.59
C THR A 121 -9.24 -9.99 -2.58
N ILE A 122 -9.16 -10.51 -3.82
CA ILE A 122 -8.25 -10.00 -4.85
C ILE A 122 -8.60 -8.55 -5.21
N SER A 123 -9.89 -8.22 -5.37
CA SER A 123 -10.30 -6.84 -5.69
C SER A 123 -10.02 -5.87 -4.55
N ASP A 124 -10.25 -6.27 -3.29
CA ASP A 124 -9.91 -5.43 -2.14
C ASP A 124 -8.40 -5.13 -2.05
N LEU A 125 -7.56 -6.14 -2.27
CA LEU A 125 -6.11 -5.94 -2.34
C LEU A 125 -5.70 -5.05 -3.52
N ALA A 126 -6.31 -5.27 -4.68
CA ALA A 126 -5.99 -4.55 -5.92
C ALA A 126 -6.45 -3.08 -5.94
N GLN A 127 -7.31 -2.65 -5.00
CA GLN A 127 -7.63 -1.23 -4.81
C GLN A 127 -6.40 -0.41 -4.33
N LYS A 128 -5.45 -1.04 -3.65
CA LYS A 128 -4.38 -0.31 -2.94
C LYS A 128 -3.38 0.38 -3.88
N PRO A 129 -2.88 -0.25 -4.97
CA PRO A 129 -1.95 0.40 -5.91
C PRO A 129 -2.51 1.67 -6.56
N PRO A 130 -3.72 1.69 -7.20
CA PRO A 130 -4.25 2.90 -7.81
C PRO A 130 -4.52 4.00 -6.78
N LEU A 131 -5.01 3.66 -5.59
CA LEU A 131 -5.21 4.64 -4.51
C LEU A 131 -3.88 5.24 -4.03
N CYS A 132 -2.79 4.46 -3.95
CA CYS A 132 -1.48 5.03 -3.63
C CYS A 132 -0.98 5.99 -4.71
N VAL A 133 -1.23 5.70 -6.00
CA VAL A 133 -0.89 6.62 -7.10
C VAL A 133 -1.71 7.91 -6.96
N ALA A 134 -3.03 7.81 -6.71
CA ALA A 134 -3.90 8.96 -6.49
C ALA A 134 -3.42 9.81 -5.30
N TYR A 135 -3.10 9.20 -4.17
CA TYR A 135 -2.60 9.91 -2.97
C TYR A 135 -1.23 10.56 -3.20
N GLY A 136 -0.36 9.96 -4.00
CA GLY A 136 0.91 10.57 -4.40
C GLY A 136 0.69 11.87 -5.18
N PHE A 137 -0.23 11.87 -6.14
CA PHE A 137 -0.59 13.08 -6.90
C PHE A 137 -1.39 14.08 -6.07
N ASP A 138 -2.32 13.62 -5.21
CA ASP A 138 -3.04 14.49 -4.26
C ASP A 138 -2.05 15.22 -3.34
N TYR A 139 -1.04 14.52 -2.83
CA TYR A 139 0.01 15.16 -2.04
C TYR A 139 0.77 16.24 -2.83
N ILE A 140 1.08 15.99 -4.09
CA ILE A 140 1.77 16.96 -4.94
C ILE A 140 0.96 18.26 -5.05
N ILE A 141 -0.38 18.16 -5.18
CA ILE A 141 -1.30 19.29 -5.29
C ILE A 141 -1.54 19.96 -3.93
N ASN A 142 -1.99 19.19 -2.95
CA ASN A 142 -2.58 19.69 -1.73
C ASN A 142 -1.62 19.73 -0.53
N LYS A 143 -0.45 19.10 -0.64
CA LYS A 143 0.55 18.95 0.45
C LYS A 143 -0.02 18.31 1.72
N ASN A 144 -1.05 17.49 1.57
CA ASN A 144 -1.69 16.81 2.69
C ASN A 144 -0.85 15.58 3.10
N ILE A 145 -0.12 15.70 4.20
CA ILE A 145 0.74 14.61 4.72
C ILE A 145 -0.05 13.32 5.02
N LYS A 146 -1.34 13.42 5.32
CA LYS A 146 -2.18 12.24 5.59
C LYS A 146 -2.28 11.33 4.37
N SER A 147 -2.25 11.88 3.15
CA SER A 147 -2.25 11.10 1.91
C SER A 147 -1.03 10.16 1.85
N ILE A 148 0.14 10.63 2.31
CA ILE A 148 1.35 9.82 2.36
C ILE A 148 1.28 8.76 3.47
N ASN A 149 0.74 9.12 4.64
CA ASN A 149 0.54 8.17 5.73
C ASN A 149 -0.43 7.04 5.31
N TYR A 150 -1.48 7.34 4.55
CA TYR A 150 -2.36 6.30 3.99
C TYR A 150 -1.62 5.35 3.05
N CYS A 151 -0.70 5.85 2.22
CA CYS A 151 0.13 4.97 1.39
C CYS A 151 0.98 4.01 2.24
N SER A 152 1.55 4.49 3.36
CA SER A 152 2.29 3.66 4.32
C SER A 152 1.44 2.56 4.95
N ASP A 153 0.15 2.84 5.19
CA ASP A 153 -0.76 1.90 5.86
C ASP A 153 -1.28 0.79 4.93
N MET A 154 -1.27 0.99 3.63
CA MET A 154 -1.90 0.06 2.69
C MET A 154 -1.31 -1.35 2.68
N PRO A 155 0.02 -1.59 2.75
CA PRO A 155 0.56 -2.93 2.90
C PRO A 155 0.08 -3.62 4.18
N PHE A 156 -0.01 -2.90 5.28
CA PHE A 156 -0.50 -3.45 6.54
C PHE A 156 -1.97 -3.86 6.46
N GLN A 157 -2.79 -3.09 5.72
CA GLN A 157 -4.17 -3.47 5.43
C GLN A 157 -4.23 -4.75 4.59
N CYS A 158 -3.37 -4.89 3.58
CA CYS A 158 -3.27 -6.11 2.78
C CYS A 158 -2.91 -7.34 3.66
N PHE A 159 -1.92 -7.18 4.53
CA PHE A 159 -1.53 -8.27 5.45
C PHE A 159 -2.61 -8.58 6.48
N TYR A 160 -3.33 -7.58 6.98
CA TYR A 160 -4.45 -7.78 7.87
C TYR A 160 -5.54 -8.63 7.20
N ILE A 161 -5.95 -8.28 5.98
CA ILE A 161 -6.95 -9.02 5.22
C ILE A 161 -6.55 -10.49 5.01
N CYS A 162 -5.25 -10.74 4.74
CA CYS A 162 -4.79 -12.07 4.35
C CYS A 162 -4.29 -12.93 5.50
N TYR A 163 -3.69 -12.33 6.52
CA TYR A 163 -2.87 -13.05 7.50
C TYR A 163 -3.20 -12.78 8.96
N GLU A 164 -4.26 -12.00 9.31
CA GLU A 164 -4.51 -11.62 10.71
C GLU A 164 -4.65 -12.82 11.66
N LEU A 165 -5.11 -13.96 11.15
CA LEU A 165 -5.29 -15.20 11.91
C LEU A 165 -4.09 -16.13 11.89
N GLU A 166 -3.06 -15.82 11.11
CA GLU A 166 -1.86 -16.64 10.98
C GLU A 166 -0.91 -16.44 12.18
N GLU A 167 -0.24 -17.51 12.58
CA GLU A 167 0.70 -17.45 13.71
C GLU A 167 1.88 -16.50 13.48
N ASN A 168 2.31 -16.35 12.23
CA ASN A 168 3.42 -15.50 11.82
C ASN A 168 3.02 -14.06 11.47
N TYR A 169 1.76 -13.66 11.67
CA TYR A 169 1.27 -12.31 11.33
C TYR A 169 2.16 -11.18 11.88
N ASN A 170 2.55 -11.27 13.16
CA ASN A 170 3.40 -10.25 13.77
C ASN A 170 4.80 -10.18 13.14
N LEU A 171 5.33 -11.30 12.65
CA LEU A 171 6.60 -11.33 11.93
C LEU A 171 6.48 -10.62 10.58
N ILE A 172 5.42 -10.91 9.82
CA ILE A 172 5.13 -10.27 8.53
C ILE A 172 5.01 -8.74 8.70
N ILE A 173 4.31 -8.28 9.75
CA ILE A 173 4.21 -6.85 10.06
C ILE A 173 5.58 -6.24 10.39
N ALA A 174 6.39 -6.92 11.19
CA ALA A 174 7.72 -6.44 11.54
C ALA A 174 8.64 -6.35 10.31
N GLU A 175 8.60 -7.32 9.42
CA GLU A 175 9.35 -7.33 8.15
C GLU A 175 8.93 -6.16 7.24
N GLU A 176 7.63 -5.85 7.14
CA GLU A 176 7.16 -4.71 6.36
C GLU A 176 7.61 -3.39 6.97
N ILE A 177 7.59 -3.24 8.28
CA ILE A 177 8.11 -2.05 8.96
C ILE A 177 9.58 -1.81 8.62
N GLU A 178 10.41 -2.85 8.70
CA GLU A 178 11.83 -2.74 8.35
C GLU A 178 12.02 -2.45 6.86
N THR A 179 11.18 -3.01 5.99
CA THR A 179 11.21 -2.72 4.54
C THR A 179 10.86 -1.25 4.26
N GLN A 180 9.83 -0.69 4.93
CA GLN A 180 9.49 0.73 4.77
C GLN A 180 10.58 1.65 5.32
N LYS A 181 11.22 1.30 6.45
CA LYS A 181 12.36 2.06 6.98
C LYS A 181 13.54 2.07 6.02
N ALA A 182 13.87 0.92 5.43
CA ALA A 182 14.94 0.80 4.44
C ALA A 182 14.61 1.58 3.16
N LEU A 183 13.36 1.57 2.69
CA LEU A 183 12.91 2.39 1.56
C LEU A 183 13.08 3.89 1.85
N LEU A 184 12.69 4.35 3.04
CA LEU A 184 12.85 5.75 3.43
C LEU A 184 14.34 6.15 3.48
N GLU A 185 15.22 5.29 3.96
CA GLU A 185 16.66 5.50 3.95
C GLU A 185 17.22 5.54 2.53
N GLU A 186 16.76 4.65 1.64
CA GLU A 186 17.14 4.65 0.22
C GLU A 186 16.73 5.96 -0.47
N ILE A 187 15.49 6.42 -0.25
CA ILE A 187 14.98 7.68 -0.82
C ILE A 187 15.79 8.89 -0.35
N CYS A 188 16.17 8.93 0.94
CA CYS A 188 16.98 10.02 1.49
C CYS A 188 18.43 9.99 1.01
N SER A 189 19.01 8.80 0.81
CA SER A 189 20.44 8.63 0.49
C SER A 189 20.75 8.80 -0.99
N THR A 190 19.78 8.48 -1.87
CA THR A 190 20.01 8.48 -3.32
C THR A 190 19.25 9.60 -4.02
N LYS A 191 19.87 10.14 -5.08
CA LYS A 191 19.19 11.03 -6.04
C LYS A 191 18.76 10.29 -7.32
N ARG A 192 19.09 8.99 -7.42
CA ARG A 192 18.86 8.20 -8.63
C ARG A 192 17.52 7.47 -8.51
N LEU A 193 16.60 7.82 -9.38
CA LEU A 193 15.28 7.18 -9.44
C LEU A 193 15.39 5.67 -9.71
N GLU A 194 16.35 5.26 -10.56
CA GLU A 194 16.57 3.84 -10.88
C GLU A 194 16.86 3.00 -9.63
N THR A 195 17.69 3.48 -8.72
CA THR A 195 18.04 2.77 -7.48
C THR A 195 16.82 2.56 -6.60
N ILE A 196 15.97 3.60 -6.45
CA ILE A 196 14.70 3.49 -5.70
C ILE A 196 13.79 2.45 -6.36
N ARG A 197 13.64 2.48 -7.68
CA ARG A 197 12.79 1.54 -8.39
C ARG A 197 13.33 0.11 -8.38
N ASP A 198 14.63 -0.08 -8.37
CA ASP A 198 15.25 -1.40 -8.19
C ASP A 198 15.03 -1.93 -6.77
N PHE A 199 15.11 -1.06 -5.75
CA PHE A 199 14.71 -1.44 -4.41
C PHE A 199 13.25 -1.91 -4.37
N ASN A 200 12.32 -1.17 -4.99
CA ASN A 200 10.90 -1.52 -5.03
C ASN A 200 10.66 -2.88 -5.70
N LYS A 201 11.31 -3.15 -6.83
CA LYS A 201 11.20 -4.43 -7.56
C LYS A 201 11.70 -5.62 -6.73
N ASN A 202 12.78 -5.42 -5.95
CA ASN A 202 13.34 -6.45 -5.09
C ASN A 202 12.51 -6.69 -3.81
N ASN A 203 11.62 -5.75 -3.47
CA ASN A 203 10.77 -5.78 -2.28
C ASN A 203 9.28 -5.67 -2.64
N MET A 204 8.86 -6.26 -3.75
CA MET A 204 7.45 -6.32 -4.14
C MET A 204 6.62 -7.08 -3.12
N LEU A 205 5.42 -6.58 -2.86
CA LEU A 205 4.46 -7.22 -1.98
C LEU A 205 3.91 -8.47 -2.68
N THR A 206 4.26 -9.63 -2.15
CA THR A 206 3.73 -10.92 -2.61
C THR A 206 2.77 -11.47 -1.56
N ILE A 207 1.52 -11.70 -1.95
CA ILE A 207 0.49 -12.28 -1.10
C ILE A 207 -0.02 -13.55 -1.77
N ASN A 208 0.03 -14.67 -1.06
CA ASN A 208 -0.53 -15.91 -1.56
C ASN A 208 -2.06 -15.90 -1.39
N THR A 209 -2.77 -15.49 -2.43
CA THR A 209 -4.24 -15.43 -2.44
C THR A 209 -4.90 -16.80 -2.62
N GLN A 210 -4.15 -17.83 -3.05
CA GLN A 210 -4.70 -19.16 -3.33
C GLN A 210 -5.04 -19.99 -2.07
N ALA A 211 -4.56 -19.59 -0.92
CA ALA A 211 -4.77 -20.34 0.33
C ALA A 211 -6.14 -20.14 0.99
N LYS A 212 -6.99 -19.27 0.45
CA LYS A 212 -8.29 -18.87 1.05
C LYS A 212 -9.49 -18.96 0.09
N MET A 213 -9.37 -19.69 -1.02
CA MET A 213 -10.52 -20.06 -1.86
C MET A 213 -11.20 -21.35 -1.39
#